data_b19504ce8d489e145ebe0cf76f226268
#
_entry.id   b19504ce8d489e145ebe0cf76f226268
#
_cell.length_a   1.000
_cell.length_b   1.000
_cell.length_c   1.000
_cell.angle_alpha   90.00
_cell.angle_beta   90.00
_cell.angle_gamma   90.00
#
_symmetry.space_group_name_H-M   'P 1'
#
loop_
_entity.id
_entity.type
_entity.pdbx_description
1 polymer ?
#
loop_
_entity_poly.entity_id
_entity_poly.type
_entity_poly.pdbx_seq_one_letter_code
_entity_poly.pdbx_strand_id
1 'polypeptide(L)'
;MDEFLVWKDWWTQKYRFEIGEGVRYFSMKTALNIFHQRKGLNIVETGTIRALNDAAGGGNSTVLFGDYAQVYDKKFWTVDILPEAIALSKTVTEGYNKNTTFVTSDSLIFLKDFKEPIDLLYLDS
;
A
#
# COMPACT_ATOMS: atom_id res chain seq x y z
N MET A 1 -2.51 -25.36 -1.32
CA MET A 1 -3.37 -24.15 -1.34
C MET A 1 -2.52 -22.96 -1.77
N ASP A 2 -3.06 -22.10 -2.64
CA ASP A 2 -2.35 -20.90 -3.10
C ASP A 2 -2.12 -19.96 -1.91
N GLU A 3 -0.87 -19.59 -1.68
CA GLU A 3 -0.48 -18.69 -0.60
C GLU A 3 -1.22 -17.35 -0.67
N PHE A 4 -1.42 -16.82 -1.88
CA PHE A 4 -2.14 -15.57 -2.07
C PHE A 4 -3.60 -15.68 -1.64
N LEU A 5 -4.25 -16.79 -1.92
CA LEU A 5 -5.64 -17.00 -1.51
C LEU A 5 -5.76 -17.04 0.02
N VAL A 6 -4.81 -17.67 0.69
CA VAL A 6 -4.77 -17.70 2.16
C VAL A 6 -4.60 -16.28 2.73
N TRP A 7 -3.64 -15.52 2.22
CA TRP A 7 -3.41 -14.15 2.65
C TRP A 7 -4.63 -13.26 2.37
N LYS A 8 -5.22 -13.40 1.19
CA LYS A 8 -6.39 -12.63 0.78
C LYS A 8 -7.59 -12.89 1.68
N ASP A 9 -7.81 -14.13 2.10
CA ASP A 9 -8.88 -14.47 3.04
C ASP A 9 -8.61 -13.82 4.40
N TRP A 10 -7.38 -13.92 4.89
CA TRP A 10 -6.96 -13.27 6.13
C TRP A 10 -7.18 -11.76 6.07
N TRP A 11 -6.75 -11.14 4.99
CA TRP A 11 -6.93 -9.71 4.78
C TRP A 11 -8.40 -9.33 4.74
N THR A 12 -9.21 -10.11 4.05
CA THR A 12 -10.66 -9.88 3.96
C THR A 12 -11.29 -9.89 5.35
N GLN A 13 -10.94 -10.85 6.19
CA GLN A 13 -11.47 -10.93 7.55
C GLN A 13 -10.99 -9.78 8.43
N LYS A 14 -9.73 -9.37 8.30
CA LYS A 14 -9.14 -8.33 9.15
C LYS A 14 -9.59 -6.93 8.77
N TYR A 15 -9.58 -6.62 7.48
CA TYR A 15 -9.79 -5.26 7.00
C TYR A 15 -11.16 -4.99 6.41
N ARG A 16 -11.97 -6.01 6.22
CA ARG A 16 -13.30 -5.89 5.63
C ARG A 16 -14.16 -4.81 6.30
N PHE A 17 -14.16 -4.79 7.63
CA PHE A 17 -14.95 -3.82 8.37
C PHE A 17 -14.28 -2.44 8.44
N GLU A 18 -12.97 -2.38 8.34
CA GLU A 18 -12.23 -1.13 8.40
C GLU A 18 -12.34 -0.34 7.09
N ILE A 19 -12.27 -1.02 5.95
CA ILE A 19 -12.41 -0.41 4.62
C ILE A 19 -13.88 -0.36 4.20
N GLY A 20 -14.70 -1.26 4.72
CA GLY A 20 -16.07 -1.47 4.30
C GLY A 20 -16.14 -2.33 3.03
N GLU A 21 -17.36 -2.64 2.61
CA GLU A 21 -17.61 -3.45 1.42
C GLU A 21 -17.90 -2.59 0.19
N GLY A 22 -17.44 -1.34 0.20
CA GLY A 22 -17.72 -0.40 -0.88
C GLY A 22 -16.72 -0.47 -2.02
N VAL A 23 -16.80 0.54 -2.88
CA VAL A 23 -15.99 0.65 -4.10
C VAL A 23 -14.50 0.56 -3.82
N ARG A 24 -14.04 1.19 -2.74
CA ARG A 24 -12.61 1.21 -2.38
C ARG A 24 -12.08 -0.19 -2.07
N TYR A 25 -12.86 -0.98 -1.31
CA TYR A 25 -12.50 -2.37 -1.01
C TYR A 25 -12.34 -3.18 -2.31
N PHE A 26 -13.31 -3.07 -3.20
CA PHE A 26 -13.27 -3.76 -4.50
C PHE A 26 -12.09 -3.31 -5.36
N SER A 27 -11.83 -2.02 -5.39
CA SER A 27 -10.73 -1.46 -6.20
C SER A 27 -9.38 -1.99 -5.75
N MET A 28 -9.12 -1.98 -4.45
CA MET A 28 -7.86 -2.46 -3.89
C MET A 28 -7.69 -3.97 -4.10
N LYS A 29 -8.76 -4.73 -3.86
CA LYS A 29 -8.76 -6.18 -4.05
C LYS A 29 -8.50 -6.55 -5.50
N THR A 30 -9.16 -5.87 -6.44
CA THR A 30 -8.99 -6.11 -7.87
C THR A 30 -7.58 -5.76 -8.32
N ALA A 31 -7.07 -4.62 -7.89
CA ALA A 31 -5.72 -4.17 -8.24
C ALA A 31 -4.66 -5.18 -7.78
N LEU A 32 -4.74 -5.63 -6.54
CA LEU A 32 -3.80 -6.62 -6.02
C LEU A 32 -3.92 -7.98 -6.70
N ASN A 33 -5.15 -8.41 -7.03
CA ASN A 33 -5.34 -9.63 -7.80
C ASN A 33 -4.60 -9.57 -9.13
N ILE A 34 -4.78 -8.49 -9.87
CA ILE A 34 -4.14 -8.30 -11.17
C ILE A 34 -2.62 -8.25 -11.02
N PHE A 35 -2.14 -7.47 -10.06
CA PHE A 35 -0.71 -7.35 -9.76
C PHE A 35 -0.09 -8.71 -9.46
N HIS A 36 -0.75 -9.49 -8.61
CA HIS A 36 -0.26 -10.80 -8.21
C HIS A 36 -0.26 -11.79 -9.38
N GLN A 37 -1.34 -11.83 -10.15
CA GLN A 37 -1.45 -12.72 -11.31
C GLN A 37 -0.42 -12.40 -12.38
N ARG A 38 -0.07 -11.13 -12.55
CA ARG A 38 0.94 -10.68 -13.50
C ARG A 38 2.36 -10.77 -12.97
N LYS A 39 2.55 -11.28 -11.76
CA LYS A 39 3.84 -11.40 -11.10
C LYS A 39 4.55 -10.05 -10.98
N GLY A 40 3.78 -9.00 -10.64
CA GLY A 40 4.34 -7.67 -10.43
C GLY A 40 5.36 -7.65 -9.29
N LEU A 41 6.26 -6.68 -9.33
CA LEU A 41 7.31 -6.53 -8.32
C LEU A 41 7.23 -5.22 -7.56
N ASN A 42 6.86 -4.13 -8.24
CA ASN A 42 6.99 -2.77 -7.70
C ASN A 42 5.63 -2.11 -7.57
N ILE A 43 5.31 -1.64 -6.36
CA ILE A 43 4.10 -0.88 -6.03
C ILE A 43 4.52 0.52 -5.59
N VAL A 44 3.89 1.56 -6.14
CA VAL A 44 4.10 2.95 -5.72
C VAL A 44 2.76 3.55 -5.31
N GLU A 45 2.74 4.15 -4.12
CA GLU A 45 1.60 4.91 -3.61
C GLU A 45 2.01 6.38 -3.46
N THR A 46 1.19 7.30 -3.98
CA THR A 46 1.34 8.72 -3.70
C THR A 46 0.25 9.15 -2.73
N GLY A 47 0.66 9.74 -1.59
CA GLY A 47 -0.24 10.02 -0.47
C GLY A 47 -0.23 8.85 0.52
N THR A 48 0.37 9.07 1.67
CA THR A 48 0.48 8.06 2.73
C THR A 48 -0.54 8.33 3.85
N ILE A 49 -0.47 7.57 4.95
CA ILE A 49 -1.31 7.79 6.13
C ILE A 49 -0.98 9.16 6.73
N ARG A 50 -1.99 10.00 6.95
CA ARG A 50 -1.82 11.35 7.48
C ARG A 50 -2.34 11.53 8.91
N ALA A 51 -3.14 10.59 9.42
CA ALA A 51 -3.69 10.63 10.76
C ALA A 51 -3.85 9.22 11.30
N LEU A 52 -3.88 9.08 12.63
CA LEU A 52 -3.99 7.77 13.28
C LEU A 52 -5.24 7.00 12.85
N ASN A 53 -6.35 7.72 12.61
CA ASN A 53 -7.60 7.08 12.20
C ASN A 53 -7.73 6.81 10.70
N ASP A 54 -6.72 7.17 9.92
CA ASP A 54 -6.74 6.91 8.47
C ASP A 54 -6.68 5.41 8.15
N ALA A 55 -6.18 4.59 9.08
CA ALA A 55 -6.14 3.14 8.88
C ALA A 55 -7.54 2.56 8.70
N ALA A 56 -8.57 3.16 9.32
CA ALA A 56 -9.97 2.76 9.16
C ALA A 56 -10.64 3.43 7.95
N GLY A 57 -9.92 4.29 7.23
CA GLY A 57 -10.45 5.05 6.11
C GLY A 57 -9.42 5.23 5.00
N GLY A 58 -9.00 6.48 4.77
CA GLY A 58 -8.14 6.86 3.66
C GLY A 58 -6.75 6.25 3.65
N GLY A 59 -6.18 5.90 4.81
CA GLY A 59 -4.81 5.42 4.92
C GLY A 59 -4.63 3.91 4.84
N ASN A 60 -5.70 3.18 4.64
CA ASN A 60 -5.65 1.71 4.69
C ASN A 60 -4.84 1.10 3.54
N SER A 61 -4.71 1.80 2.42
CA SER A 61 -3.89 1.35 1.30
C SER A 61 -2.43 1.18 1.68
N THR A 62 -1.88 2.09 2.49
CA THR A 62 -0.49 2.00 2.95
C THR A 62 -0.25 0.72 3.76
N VAL A 63 -1.15 0.42 4.69
CA VAL A 63 -1.08 -0.79 5.50
C VAL A 63 -1.19 -2.04 4.62
N LEU A 64 -2.18 -2.07 3.74
CA LEU A 64 -2.45 -3.20 2.86
C LEU A 64 -1.27 -3.50 1.94
N PHE A 65 -0.78 -2.50 1.22
CA PHE A 65 0.31 -2.70 0.27
C PHE A 65 1.61 -3.06 0.99
N GLY A 66 1.87 -2.44 2.14
CA GLY A 66 3.06 -2.74 2.93
C GLY A 66 3.07 -4.18 3.44
N ASP A 67 1.94 -4.63 3.99
CA ASP A 67 1.80 -6.00 4.47
C ASP A 67 1.93 -7.01 3.32
N TYR A 68 1.22 -6.76 2.23
CA TYR A 68 1.31 -7.61 1.03
C TYR A 68 2.75 -7.71 0.52
N ALA A 69 3.43 -6.58 0.41
CA ALA A 69 4.80 -6.53 -0.10
C ALA A 69 5.76 -7.34 0.78
N GLN A 70 5.58 -7.26 2.10
CA GLN A 70 6.41 -8.01 3.03
C GLN A 70 6.16 -9.52 2.93
N VAL A 71 4.90 -9.93 2.83
CA VAL A 71 4.53 -11.35 2.77
C VAL A 71 5.04 -12.00 1.48
N TYR A 72 4.97 -11.30 0.35
CA TYR A 72 5.30 -11.87 -0.96
C TYR A 72 6.63 -11.36 -1.53
N ASP A 73 7.42 -10.66 -0.71
CA ASP A 73 8.74 -10.14 -1.10
C ASP A 73 8.67 -9.25 -2.35
N LYS A 74 7.73 -8.31 -2.32
CA LYS A 74 7.61 -7.25 -3.33
C LYS A 74 8.26 -5.98 -2.80
N LYS A 75 8.34 -4.95 -3.64
CA LYS A 75 8.86 -3.63 -3.25
C LYS A 75 7.71 -2.63 -3.26
N PHE A 76 7.60 -1.85 -2.19
CA PHE A 76 6.57 -0.84 -2.04
C PHE A 76 7.18 0.49 -1.64
N TRP A 77 6.82 1.56 -2.37
CA TRP A 77 7.19 2.94 -2.04
C TRP A 77 5.94 3.72 -1.70
N THR A 78 5.94 4.37 -0.55
CA THR A 78 4.89 5.31 -0.18
C THR A 78 5.48 6.71 -0.10
N VAL A 79 4.86 7.66 -0.78
CA VAL A 79 5.41 8.99 -1.04
C VAL A 79 4.44 10.04 -0.54
N ASP A 80 4.92 11.01 0.24
CA ASP A 80 4.14 12.15 0.67
C ASP A 80 5.03 13.37 0.82
N ILE A 81 4.47 14.54 0.58
CA ILE A 81 5.21 15.78 0.72
C ILE A 81 5.37 16.21 2.20
N LEU A 82 4.54 15.68 3.08
CA LEU A 82 4.54 16.02 4.51
C LEU A 82 5.45 15.08 5.30
N PRO A 83 6.56 15.58 5.88
CA PRO A 83 7.45 14.71 6.68
C PRO A 83 6.74 14.05 7.87
N GLU A 84 5.79 14.75 8.50
CA GLU A 84 5.03 14.23 9.62
C GLU A 84 4.11 13.08 9.20
N ALA A 85 3.58 13.11 7.99
CA ALA A 85 2.79 12.01 7.45
C ALA A 85 3.65 10.77 7.24
N ILE A 86 4.85 10.95 6.72
CA ILE A 86 5.80 9.85 6.53
C ILE A 86 6.22 9.26 7.88
N ALA A 87 6.50 10.10 8.87
CA ALA A 87 6.86 9.62 10.22
C ALA A 87 5.72 8.81 10.85
N LEU A 88 4.48 9.30 10.72
CA LEU A 88 3.30 8.62 11.22
C LEU A 88 3.10 7.27 10.52
N SER A 89 3.28 7.24 9.21
CA SER A 89 3.17 6.03 8.40
C SER A 89 4.13 4.94 8.85
N LYS A 90 5.37 5.31 9.14
CA LYS A 90 6.37 4.37 9.68
C LYS A 90 5.91 3.77 11.00
N THR A 91 5.34 4.58 11.88
CA THR A 91 4.85 4.13 13.19
C THR A 91 3.66 3.19 13.04
N VAL A 92 2.67 3.57 12.23
CA VAL A 92 1.45 2.78 12.05
C VAL A 92 1.73 1.42 11.40
N THR A 93 2.69 1.36 10.50
CA THR A 93 3.03 0.13 9.78
C THR A 93 4.17 -0.66 10.43
N GLU A 94 4.62 -0.28 11.61
CA GLU A 94 5.66 -1.00 12.33
C GLU A 94 5.29 -2.47 12.47
N GLY A 95 6.21 -3.36 12.10
CA GLY A 95 5.95 -4.81 12.11
C GLY A 95 5.64 -5.39 10.75
N TYR A 96 5.18 -4.59 9.77
CA TYR A 96 4.92 -5.08 8.40
C TYR A 96 5.39 -4.10 7.33
N ASN A 97 6.49 -3.40 7.60
CA ASN A 97 7.02 -2.42 6.65
C ASN A 97 8.45 -2.73 6.19
N LYS A 98 8.88 -3.98 6.31
CA LYS A 98 10.25 -4.38 5.93
C LYS A 98 10.53 -4.16 4.45
N ASN A 99 9.49 -4.26 3.61
CA ASN A 99 9.62 -4.11 2.16
C ASN A 99 9.11 -2.73 1.69
N THR A 100 8.85 -1.81 2.63
CA THR A 100 8.34 -0.48 2.33
C THR A 100 9.45 0.56 2.41
N THR A 101 9.56 1.38 1.37
CA THR A 101 10.43 2.56 1.34
C THR A 101 9.58 3.80 1.51
N PHE A 102 9.88 4.59 2.54
CA PHE A 102 9.13 5.82 2.86
C PHE A 102 9.87 7.00 2.27
N VAL A 103 9.18 7.81 1.47
CA VAL A 103 9.81 8.93 0.74
C VAL A 103 9.07 10.23 1.02
N THR A 104 9.79 11.21 1.54
CA THR A 104 9.30 12.58 1.66
C THR A 104 9.65 13.33 0.39
N SER A 105 8.67 13.57 -0.46
CA SER A 105 8.87 14.23 -1.76
C SER A 105 7.54 14.65 -2.34
N ASP A 106 7.60 15.67 -3.21
CA ASP A 106 6.49 15.93 -4.14
C ASP A 106 6.31 14.69 -5.04
N SER A 107 5.08 14.26 -5.22
CA SER A 107 4.78 13.04 -5.95
C SER A 107 5.19 13.11 -7.43
N LEU A 108 5.03 14.27 -8.06
CA LEU A 108 5.41 14.42 -9.47
C LEU A 108 6.91 14.36 -9.65
N ILE A 109 7.66 14.97 -8.74
CA ILE A 109 9.14 14.92 -8.77
C ILE A 109 9.60 13.48 -8.56
N PHE A 110 9.01 12.78 -7.57
CA PHE A 110 9.34 11.38 -7.32
C PHE A 110 9.10 10.51 -8.55
N LEU A 111 7.92 10.61 -9.15
CA LEU A 111 7.55 9.79 -10.31
C LEU A 111 8.43 10.08 -11.51
N LYS A 112 8.80 11.36 -11.71
CA LYS A 112 9.68 11.75 -12.80
C LYS A 112 11.07 11.13 -12.66
N ASP A 113 11.58 11.05 -11.43
CA ASP A 113 12.95 10.58 -11.16
C ASP A 113 13.03 9.08 -10.87
N PHE A 114 11.88 8.40 -10.73
CA PHE A 114 11.83 6.98 -10.43
C PHE A 114 12.27 6.17 -11.64
N LYS A 115 13.29 5.33 -11.47
CA LYS A 115 13.95 4.65 -12.58
C LYS A 115 13.54 3.19 -12.76
N GLU A 116 12.79 2.61 -11.82
CA GLU A 116 12.35 1.23 -11.93
C GLU A 116 10.97 1.17 -12.57
N PRO A 117 10.59 0.02 -13.18
CA PRO A 117 9.21 -0.14 -13.68
C PRO A 117 8.21 -0.05 -12.53
N ILE A 118 7.07 0.57 -12.78
CA ILE A 118 5.98 0.59 -11.80
C ILE A 118 4.91 -0.38 -12.29
N ASP A 119 4.67 -1.45 -11.52
CA ASP A 119 3.69 -2.47 -11.88
C ASP A 119 2.30 -2.15 -11.34
N LEU A 120 2.23 -1.40 -10.24
CA LEU A 120 0.98 -0.91 -9.66
C LEU A 120 1.20 0.49 -9.11
N LEU A 121 0.42 1.44 -9.58
CA LEU A 121 0.46 2.82 -9.12
C LEU A 121 -0.88 3.19 -8.49
N TYR A 122 -0.85 3.60 -7.23
CA TYR A 122 -2.02 4.02 -6.47
C TYR A 122 -1.90 5.50 -6.14
N LEU A 123 -2.74 6.32 -6.75
CA LEU A 123 -2.73 7.77 -6.59
C LEU A 123 -3.78 8.19 -5.55
N ASP A 124 -3.32 8.62 -4.39
CA ASP A 124 -4.18 8.99 -3.26
C ASP A 124 -3.78 10.36 -2.67
N SER A 125 -3.13 11.17 -3.46
CA SER A 125 -2.71 12.52 -3.02
C SER A 125 -3.58 13.63 -3.55
#